data_fde6883a407135fc6c4352aed88767f6
#
_entry.id   fde6883a407135fc6c4352aed88767f6
#
_cell.length_a   1.000
_cell.length_b   1.000
_cell.length_c   1.000
_cell.angle_alpha   90.00
_cell.angle_beta   90.00
_cell.angle_gamma   90.00
#
_symmetry.space_group_name_H-M   'P 1'
#
loop_
_entity.id
_entity.type
_entity.pdbx_description
1 polymer ?
#
loop_
_entity_poly.entity_id
_entity_poly.type
_entity_poly.pdbx_seq_one_letter_code
_entity_poly.pdbx_strand_id
1 'polypeptide(L)'
;MDQSLHIERDRAERMPFGSTVCVRTGDNTTRAVKSVRGACEVLIDWPHARRGPVYQSTMEVLQAALAGKASVEQAHDAFLAFASHADVLVT
;
A
#
# COMPACT_ATOMS: atom_id res chain seq x y z
N MET A 1 -13.79 23.03 -14.51
CA MET A 1 -14.93 22.61 -13.83
C MET A 1 -14.80 21.16 -13.41
N ASP A 2 -14.65 20.33 -14.34
CA ASP A 2 -14.51 18.91 -14.01
C ASP A 2 -13.19 18.57 -13.38
N GLN A 3 -12.22 19.48 -13.47
CA GLN A 3 -10.93 19.22 -12.88
C GLN A 3 -10.98 19.12 -11.37
N SER A 4 -11.83 19.91 -10.75
CA SER A 4 -11.97 19.83 -9.29
C SER A 4 -12.50 18.47 -8.86
N LEU A 5 -13.55 18.01 -9.53
CA LEU A 5 -14.12 16.71 -9.24
C LEU A 5 -13.13 15.61 -9.56
N HIS A 6 -12.40 15.78 -10.64
CA HIS A 6 -11.42 14.80 -11.05
C HIS A 6 -10.31 14.67 -10.00
N ILE A 7 -9.86 15.78 -9.47
CA ILE A 7 -8.82 15.79 -8.45
C ILE A 7 -9.32 15.14 -7.17
N GLU A 8 -10.55 15.42 -6.79
CA GLU A 8 -11.10 14.81 -5.59
C GLU A 8 -11.26 13.32 -5.73
N ARG A 9 -11.70 12.88 -6.90
CA ARG A 9 -11.84 11.45 -7.16
C ARG A 9 -10.49 10.76 -7.10
N ASP A 10 -9.48 11.38 -7.71
CA ASP A 10 -8.15 10.83 -7.73
C ASP A 10 -7.60 10.70 -6.32
N ARG A 11 -7.84 11.71 -5.49
CA ARG A 11 -7.39 11.69 -4.10
C ARG A 11 -8.09 10.60 -3.31
N ALA A 12 -9.40 10.44 -3.52
CA ALA A 12 -10.17 9.41 -2.83
C ALA A 12 -9.71 8.02 -3.21
N GLU A 13 -9.40 7.83 -4.50
CA GLU A 13 -8.95 6.53 -4.97
C GLU A 13 -7.56 6.19 -4.45
N ARG A 14 -6.71 7.18 -4.29
CA ARG A 14 -5.35 6.94 -3.82
C ARG A 14 -5.28 6.75 -2.33
N MET A 15 -6.14 7.40 -1.58
CA MET A 15 -6.18 7.29 -0.14
C MET A 15 -4.79 7.46 0.46
N PRO A 16 -4.28 8.69 0.51
CA PRO A 16 -2.90 8.93 0.93
C PRO A 16 -2.65 8.50 2.37
N PHE A 17 -1.50 7.88 2.58
CA PHE A 17 -1.04 7.54 3.92
C PHE A 17 -0.64 8.79 4.67
N GLY A 18 -0.71 8.72 6.00
CA GLY A 18 -0.23 9.82 6.83
C GLY A 18 1.27 9.95 6.78
N SER A 19 1.98 8.87 6.54
CA SER A 19 3.43 8.89 6.38
C SER A 19 3.82 7.91 5.29
N THR A 20 4.95 8.19 4.65
CA THR A 20 5.44 7.37 3.55
C THR A 20 6.10 6.11 4.08
N VAL A 21 5.86 5.00 3.40
CA VAL A 21 6.50 3.73 3.71
C VAL A 21 7.44 3.40 2.57
N CYS A 22 8.73 3.30 2.86
CA CYS A 22 9.73 2.97 1.84
C CYS A 22 10.05 1.49 1.91
N VAL A 23 9.96 0.82 0.78
CA VAL A 23 10.21 -0.62 0.71
C VAL A 23 11.23 -0.91 -0.39
N ARG A 24 12.01 -1.96 -0.17
CA ARG A 24 12.95 -2.42 -1.16
C ARG A 24 12.26 -3.39 -2.10
N THR A 25 12.24 -3.07 -3.38
CA THR A 25 11.53 -3.87 -4.38
C THR A 25 12.50 -4.66 -5.26
N GLY A 26 13.79 -4.48 -5.09
CA GLY A 26 14.81 -5.19 -5.84
C GLY A 26 16.14 -5.00 -5.14
N ASP A 27 17.22 -5.48 -5.76
CA ASP A 27 18.53 -5.45 -5.12
C ASP A 27 18.96 -4.03 -4.78
N ASN A 28 18.76 -3.10 -5.70
CA ASN A 28 19.13 -1.71 -5.47
C ASN A 28 17.97 -0.76 -5.71
N THR A 29 16.75 -1.27 -5.66
CA THR A 29 15.57 -0.48 -5.97
C THR A 29 14.73 -0.29 -4.72
N THR A 30 14.40 0.96 -4.43
CA THR A 30 13.55 1.33 -3.32
C THR A 30 12.35 2.08 -3.86
N ARG A 31 11.18 1.81 -3.31
CA ARG A 31 9.97 2.49 -3.72
C ARG A 31 9.31 3.15 -2.51
N ALA A 32 8.94 4.40 -2.67
CA ALA A 32 8.20 5.13 -1.65
C ALA A 32 6.72 4.91 -1.86
N VAL A 33 6.05 4.33 -0.88
CA VAL A 33 4.63 4.03 -0.95
C VAL A 33 3.89 5.05 -0.10
N LYS A 34 3.05 5.83 -0.74
CA LYS A 34 2.41 6.98 -0.11
C LYS A 34 0.89 6.85 0.01
N SER A 35 0.33 5.75 -0.47
CA SER A 35 -1.12 5.61 -0.49
C SER A 35 -1.52 4.14 -0.45
N VAL A 36 -2.80 3.90 -0.15
CA VAL A 36 -3.35 2.55 -0.18
C VAL A 36 -3.20 1.95 -1.57
N ARG A 37 -3.47 2.74 -2.61
CA ARG A 37 -3.35 2.25 -3.97
C ARG A 37 -1.92 1.89 -4.31
N GLY A 38 -0.97 2.72 -3.90
CA GLY A 38 0.43 2.40 -4.13
C GLY A 38 0.85 1.10 -3.45
N ALA A 39 0.34 0.87 -2.24
CA ALA A 39 0.62 -0.37 -1.53
C ALA A 39 0.05 -1.57 -2.27
N CYS A 40 -1.17 -1.44 -2.79
CA CYS A 40 -1.76 -2.52 -3.58
C CYS A 40 -0.91 -2.84 -4.80
N GLU A 41 -0.42 -1.81 -5.47
CA GLU A 41 0.42 -2.02 -6.66
C GLU A 41 1.68 -2.78 -6.33
N VAL A 42 2.29 -2.46 -5.20
CA VAL A 42 3.48 -3.18 -4.76
C VAL A 42 3.17 -4.66 -4.53
N LEU A 43 2.05 -4.94 -3.88
CA LEU A 43 1.68 -6.32 -3.57
C LEU A 43 1.30 -7.10 -4.82
N ILE A 44 0.64 -6.45 -5.78
CA ILE A 44 0.27 -7.11 -7.02
C ILE A 44 1.51 -7.57 -7.78
N ASP A 45 2.57 -6.77 -7.74
CA ASP A 45 3.82 -7.10 -8.40
C ASP A 45 4.74 -7.99 -7.58
N TRP A 46 4.32 -8.36 -6.35
CA TRP A 46 5.18 -9.13 -5.45
C TRP A 46 5.37 -10.55 -5.99
N PRO A 47 6.60 -11.06 -6.01
CA PRO A 47 6.84 -12.42 -6.51
C PRO A 47 6.05 -13.46 -5.72
N HIS A 48 5.43 -14.38 -6.43
CA HIS A 48 4.62 -15.41 -5.79
C HIS A 48 5.42 -16.22 -4.78
N ALA A 49 6.67 -16.51 -5.09
CA ALA A 49 7.52 -17.30 -4.20
C ALA A 49 7.82 -16.60 -2.89
N ARG A 50 7.59 -15.28 -2.84
CA ARG A 50 7.89 -14.48 -1.65
C ARG A 50 6.66 -14.02 -0.91
N ARG A 51 5.49 -14.49 -1.30
CA ARG A 51 4.23 -14.16 -0.63
C ARG A 51 4.09 -15.03 0.59
N GLY A 52 4.44 -14.51 1.74
CA GLY A 52 4.28 -15.24 2.98
C GLY A 52 2.86 -15.21 3.49
N PRO A 53 2.63 -15.73 4.70
CA PRO A 53 1.28 -15.78 5.26
C PRO A 53 0.66 -14.40 5.49
N VAL A 54 1.50 -13.39 5.69
CA VAL A 54 1.01 -12.03 5.95
C VAL A 54 0.53 -11.35 4.67
N TYR A 55 0.95 -11.84 3.51
CA TYR A 55 0.58 -11.23 2.23
C TYR A 55 -0.94 -11.16 2.06
N GLN A 56 -1.61 -12.29 2.27
CA GLN A 56 -3.05 -12.38 2.05
C GLN A 56 -3.81 -11.44 2.97
N SER A 57 -3.49 -11.43 4.25
CA SER A 57 -4.20 -10.57 5.19
C SER A 57 -3.93 -9.11 4.91
N THR A 58 -2.71 -8.77 4.48
CA THR A 58 -2.39 -7.39 4.12
C THR A 58 -3.21 -6.95 2.92
N MET A 59 -3.28 -7.77 1.89
CA MET A 59 -4.05 -7.46 0.71
C MET A 59 -5.53 -7.26 1.05
N GLU A 60 -6.06 -8.09 1.94
CA GLU A 60 -7.44 -7.95 2.36
C GLU A 60 -7.71 -6.61 3.03
N VAL A 61 -6.80 -6.17 3.89
CA VAL A 61 -6.98 -4.88 4.55
C VAL A 61 -6.89 -3.74 3.55
N LEU A 62 -5.94 -3.82 2.61
CA LEU A 62 -5.80 -2.79 1.59
C LEU A 62 -7.05 -2.69 0.73
N GLN A 63 -7.58 -3.82 0.31
CA GLN A 63 -8.78 -3.84 -0.52
C GLN A 63 -10.00 -3.35 0.26
N ALA A 64 -10.08 -3.70 1.55
CA ALA A 64 -11.14 -3.21 2.39
C ALA A 64 -11.08 -1.69 2.52
N ALA A 65 -9.89 -1.14 2.64
CA ALA A 65 -9.73 0.31 2.71
C ALA A 65 -10.18 0.98 1.41
N LEU A 66 -9.84 0.39 0.27
CA LEU A 66 -10.29 0.93 -1.01
C LEU A 66 -11.80 0.89 -1.14
N ALA A 67 -12.43 -0.08 -0.53
CA ALA A 67 -13.88 -0.21 -0.55
C ALA A 67 -14.58 0.61 0.53
N GLY A 68 -13.81 1.33 1.35
CA GLY A 68 -14.39 2.14 2.41
C GLY A 68 -14.75 1.35 3.66
N LYS A 69 -14.28 0.13 3.78
CA LYS A 69 -14.61 -0.74 4.91
C LYS A 69 -13.52 -0.81 5.96
N ALA A 70 -12.37 -0.22 5.68
CA ALA A 70 -11.28 -0.12 6.63
C ALA A 70 -10.69 1.28 6.50
N SER A 71 -10.01 1.75 7.55
CA SER A 71 -9.43 3.07 7.52
C SER A 71 -8.09 3.05 6.78
N VAL A 72 -7.66 4.24 6.33
CA VAL A 72 -6.35 4.38 5.72
C VAL A 72 -5.26 4.03 6.72
N GLU A 73 -5.47 4.36 7.99
CA GLU A 73 -4.50 4.03 9.03
C GLU A 73 -4.35 2.54 9.20
N GLN A 74 -5.46 1.81 9.15
CA GLN A 74 -5.40 0.35 9.24
C GLN A 74 -4.63 -0.22 8.06
N ALA A 75 -4.85 0.33 6.87
CA ALA A 75 -4.14 -0.11 5.67
C ALA A 75 -2.66 0.20 5.79
N HIS A 76 -2.33 1.40 6.26
CA HIS A 76 -0.93 1.80 6.45
C HIS A 76 -0.23 0.85 7.41
N ASP A 77 -0.86 0.57 8.55
CA ASP A 77 -0.25 -0.29 9.55
C ASP A 77 -0.10 -1.72 9.05
N ALA A 78 -1.08 -2.20 8.30
CA ALA A 78 -1.00 -3.55 7.74
C ALA A 78 0.14 -3.64 6.74
N PHE A 79 0.29 -2.64 5.88
CA PHE A 79 1.35 -2.63 4.89
C PHE A 79 2.72 -2.50 5.56
N LEU A 80 2.81 -1.66 6.59
CA LEU A 80 4.05 -1.49 7.33
C LEU A 80 4.47 -2.81 7.99
N ALA A 81 3.51 -3.51 8.58
CA ALA A 81 3.79 -4.81 9.20
C ALA A 81 4.22 -5.83 8.16
N PHE A 82 3.59 -5.81 6.99
CA PHE A 82 3.98 -6.71 5.90
C PHE A 82 5.42 -6.44 5.47
N ALA A 83 5.76 -5.17 5.27
CA ALA A 83 7.11 -4.80 4.82
C ALA A 83 8.15 -5.19 5.86
N SER A 84 7.84 -4.99 7.13
CA SER A 84 8.73 -5.37 8.22
C SER A 84 8.91 -6.88 8.28
N HIS A 85 7.81 -7.61 8.14
CA HIS A 85 7.83 -9.07 8.19
C HIS A 85 8.60 -9.66 7.01
N ALA A 86 8.49 -9.03 5.86
CA ALA A 86 9.20 -9.47 4.66
C ALA A 86 10.64 -8.96 4.61
N ASP A 87 11.04 -8.16 5.60
CA ASP A 87 12.40 -7.64 5.71
C ASP A 87 12.79 -6.76 4.52
N VAL A 88 11.82 -5.97 4.05
CA VAL A 88 12.07 -5.04 2.95
C VAL A 88 11.84 -3.59 3.36
N LEU A 89 11.50 -3.35 4.60
CA LEU A 89 11.26 -2.00 5.08
C LEU A 89 12.58 -1.23 5.17
N VAL A 90 12.58 -0.03 4.57
CA VAL A 90 13.78 0.80 4.47
C VAL A 90 13.56 2.10 5.23
N THR A 91 13.44 2.15 6.46
CA THR A 91 13.30 3.42 7.18
C THR A 91 14.34 3.59 8.24
#